data_41ae6bf52dd1b7f702317aef98049bbd
#
_entry.id   41ae6bf52dd1b7f702317aef98049bbd
#
_cell.length_a   1.000
_cell.length_b   1.000
_cell.length_c   1.000
_cell.angle_alpha   90.00
_cell.angle_beta   90.00
_cell.angle_gamma   90.00
#
_symmetry.space_group_name_H-M   'P 1'
#
loop_
_entity.id
_entity.type
_entity.pdbx_description
1 polymer ?
#
loop_
_entity_poly.entity_id
_entity_poly.type
_entity_poly.pdbx_seq_one_letter_code
_entity_poly.pdbx_strand_id
1 'polypeptide(L)'
;EYNELLSKNSIRPMALQIWTMNPDGSEKKKITNNKAANFGPYFFPNGKRIIFSSNLHNPKGRDFDLYSINIDGTGLERITFFEGFDGFPMFSPDGKYIVFASNRNQKKKGDTNLFLAEWNY
;
A
#
# COMPACT_ATOMS: atom_id res chain seq x y z
N GLU A 1 -7.86 -21.96 13.20
CA GLU A 1 -7.71 -21.10 12.01
C GLU A 1 -6.31 -20.46 11.90
N TYR A 2 -5.82 -19.76 12.95
CA TYR A 2 -4.49 -19.14 12.94
C TYR A 2 -3.35 -20.14 12.70
N ASN A 3 -3.35 -21.25 13.44
CA ASN A 3 -2.34 -22.30 13.29
C ASN A 3 -2.40 -22.98 11.91
N GLU A 4 -3.59 -23.11 11.35
CA GLU A 4 -3.78 -23.67 10.01
C GLU A 4 -3.17 -22.73 8.93
N LEU A 5 -3.37 -21.42 9.06
CA LEU A 5 -2.78 -20.44 8.17
C LEU A 5 -1.25 -20.41 8.28
N LEU A 6 -0.72 -20.50 9.51
CA LEU A 6 0.72 -20.55 9.72
C LEU A 6 1.35 -21.80 9.11
N SER A 7 0.69 -22.95 9.17
CA SER A 7 1.19 -24.18 8.54
C SER A 7 1.31 -24.07 7.04
N LYS A 8 0.59 -23.12 6.42
CA LYS A 8 0.66 -22.78 4.98
C LYS A 8 1.54 -21.55 4.70
N ASN A 9 2.36 -21.11 5.65
CA ASN A 9 3.13 -19.86 5.57
C ASN A 9 2.27 -18.64 5.20
N SER A 10 1.07 -18.56 5.79
CA SER A 10 0.08 -17.53 5.47
C SER A 10 -0.51 -16.93 6.74
N ILE A 11 -0.89 -15.68 6.66
CA ILE A 11 -1.69 -14.99 7.68
C ILE A 11 -2.92 -14.37 7.03
N ARG A 12 -3.98 -14.19 7.81
CA ARG A 12 -5.14 -13.44 7.33
C ARG A 12 -4.83 -11.95 7.38
N PRO A 13 -5.10 -11.18 6.32
CA PRO A 13 -5.04 -9.73 6.41
C PRO A 13 -5.90 -9.23 7.56
N MET A 14 -5.36 -8.32 8.36
CA MET A 14 -6.06 -7.70 9.48
C MET A 14 -6.00 -6.18 9.33
N ALA A 15 -6.86 -5.48 10.06
CA ALA A 15 -6.85 -4.03 10.04
C ALA A 15 -5.49 -3.49 10.51
N LEU A 16 -4.80 -2.80 9.60
CA LEU A 16 -3.58 -2.06 9.85
C LEU A 16 -3.79 -0.62 9.43
N GLN A 17 -3.21 0.32 10.14
CA GLN A 17 -3.39 1.74 9.83
C GLN A 17 -2.04 2.43 9.58
N ILE A 18 -2.09 3.43 8.71
CA ILE A 18 -0.95 4.29 8.42
C ILE A 18 -0.92 5.41 9.48
N TRP A 19 0.25 5.63 10.04
CA TRP A 19 0.53 6.70 11.00
C TRP A 19 1.72 7.52 10.54
N THR A 20 1.75 8.78 10.90
CA THR A 20 2.92 9.65 10.79
C THR A 20 3.39 10.07 12.17
N MET A 21 4.66 10.38 12.28
CA MET A 21 5.27 10.95 13.50
C MET A 21 6.53 11.73 13.12
N ASN A 22 7.00 12.55 14.03
CA ASN A 22 8.33 13.15 13.91
C ASN A 22 9.44 12.09 14.08
N PRO A 23 10.66 12.34 13.56
CA PRO A 23 11.78 11.39 13.72
C PRO A 23 12.13 11.04 15.16
N ASP A 24 11.84 11.93 16.12
CA ASP A 24 12.02 11.70 17.56
C ASP A 24 10.86 10.91 18.21
N GLY A 25 9.86 10.50 17.41
CA GLY A 25 8.69 9.76 17.86
C GLY A 25 7.55 10.63 18.41
N SER A 26 7.70 11.94 18.42
CA SER A 26 6.64 12.86 18.83
C SER A 26 5.60 13.10 17.74
N GLU A 27 4.47 13.71 18.09
CA GLU A 27 3.38 14.08 17.18
C GLU A 27 2.86 12.90 16.34
N LYS A 28 2.59 11.77 16.98
CA LYS A 28 1.98 10.62 16.33
C LYS A 28 0.58 10.96 15.85
N LYS A 29 0.32 10.75 14.58
CA LYS A 29 -0.96 11.03 13.94
C LYS A 29 -1.42 9.86 13.10
N LYS A 30 -2.64 9.37 13.36
CA LYS A 30 -3.29 8.33 12.58
C LYS A 30 -3.83 8.94 11.28
N ILE A 31 -3.40 8.43 10.12
CA ILE A 31 -3.77 8.95 8.80
C ILE A 31 -4.93 8.18 8.20
N THR A 32 -4.92 6.86 8.29
CA THR A 32 -6.04 6.02 7.86
C THR A 32 -6.87 5.57 9.05
N ASN A 33 -8.17 5.38 8.84
CA ASN A 33 -9.09 4.91 9.88
C ASN A 33 -10.19 4.06 9.23
N ASN A 34 -9.87 2.81 8.92
CA ASN A 34 -10.79 1.90 8.25
C ASN A 34 -10.54 0.45 8.68
N LYS A 35 -11.27 -0.49 8.12
CA LYS A 35 -11.17 -1.92 8.43
C LYS A 35 -10.17 -2.67 7.55
N ALA A 36 -9.50 -1.98 6.65
CA ALA A 36 -8.56 -2.56 5.71
C ALA A 36 -7.18 -2.81 6.32
N ALA A 37 -6.40 -3.66 5.68
CA ALA A 37 -4.97 -3.76 5.88
C ALA A 37 -4.29 -2.69 5.01
N ASN A 38 -3.82 -1.61 5.63
CA ASN A 38 -3.11 -0.52 4.97
C ASN A 38 -1.64 -0.60 5.37
N PHE A 39 -0.72 -0.72 4.42
CA PHE A 39 0.71 -0.90 4.71
C PHE A 39 1.60 -0.41 3.56
N GLY A 40 2.92 -0.45 3.76
CA GLY A 40 3.91 -0.05 2.76
C GLY A 40 3.81 1.41 2.34
N PRO A 41 3.71 2.36 3.28
CA PRO A 41 3.54 3.77 2.94
C PRO A 41 4.81 4.41 2.41
N TYR A 42 4.63 5.37 1.50
CA TYR A 42 5.70 6.21 0.98
C TYR A 42 5.17 7.64 0.75
N PHE A 43 5.93 8.65 1.13
CA PHE A 43 5.54 10.03 0.87
C PHE A 43 5.62 10.38 -0.62
N PHE A 44 4.67 11.17 -1.10
CA PHE A 44 4.85 11.88 -2.36
C PHE A 44 6.05 12.85 -2.25
N PRO A 45 6.74 13.13 -3.35
CA PRO A 45 7.92 14.02 -3.31
C PRO A 45 7.67 15.38 -2.68
N ASN A 46 6.45 15.91 -2.78
CA ASN A 46 6.08 17.19 -2.15
C ASN A 46 5.75 17.08 -0.64
N GLY A 47 5.74 15.88 -0.08
CA GLY A 47 5.43 15.63 1.33
C GLY A 47 3.98 15.84 1.75
N LYS A 48 3.06 16.12 0.81
CA LYS A 48 1.66 16.47 1.11
C LYS A 48 0.71 15.28 1.06
N ARG A 49 1.12 14.18 0.45
CA ARG A 49 0.33 12.96 0.31
C ARG A 49 1.20 11.73 0.62
N ILE A 50 0.52 10.64 0.91
CA ILE A 50 1.12 9.32 1.13
C ILE A 50 0.48 8.35 0.14
N ILE A 51 1.29 7.53 -0.53
CA ILE A 51 0.83 6.38 -1.30
C ILE A 51 1.10 5.11 -0.48
N PHE A 52 0.22 4.13 -0.56
CA PHE A 52 0.32 2.91 0.25
C PHE A 52 -0.47 1.76 -0.40
N SER A 53 -0.27 0.56 0.10
CA SER A 53 -1.01 -0.64 -0.32
C SER A 53 -2.23 -0.84 0.56
N SER A 54 -3.37 -1.20 -0.01
CA SER A 54 -4.58 -1.48 0.76
C SER A 54 -5.51 -2.46 0.05
N ASN A 55 -6.23 -3.25 0.84
CA ASN A 55 -7.36 -4.06 0.38
C ASN A 55 -8.72 -3.43 0.71
N LEU A 56 -8.78 -2.10 0.83
CA LEU A 56 -9.97 -1.37 1.26
C LEU A 56 -11.21 -1.66 0.40
N HIS A 57 -11.04 -1.90 -0.90
CA HIS A 57 -12.12 -2.28 -1.81
C HIS A 57 -12.74 -3.65 -1.48
N ASN A 58 -12.00 -4.51 -0.77
CA ASN A 58 -12.50 -5.77 -0.21
C ASN A 58 -11.67 -6.16 1.02
N PRO A 59 -11.98 -5.63 2.23
CA PRO A 59 -11.16 -5.84 3.43
C PRO A 59 -11.02 -7.29 3.89
N LYS A 60 -11.89 -8.17 3.43
CA LYS A 60 -11.81 -9.62 3.71
C LYS A 60 -10.98 -10.36 2.66
N GLY A 61 -10.64 -9.71 1.56
CA GLY A 61 -9.93 -10.29 0.44
C GLY A 61 -8.42 -10.17 0.56
N ARG A 62 -7.75 -10.75 -0.44
CA ARG A 62 -6.29 -10.77 -0.54
C ARG A 62 -5.77 -9.93 -1.72
N ASP A 63 -6.66 -9.27 -2.44
CA ASP A 63 -6.28 -8.35 -3.50
C ASP A 63 -5.94 -7.00 -2.89
N PHE A 64 -4.80 -6.48 -3.26
CA PHE A 64 -4.28 -5.20 -2.79
C PHE A 64 -3.98 -4.31 -3.97
N ASP A 65 -4.38 -3.05 -3.84
CA ASP A 65 -4.05 -2.01 -4.80
C ASP A 65 -3.32 -0.85 -4.13
N LEU A 66 -2.79 0.03 -4.96
CA LEU A 66 -2.20 1.27 -4.50
C LEU A 66 -3.32 2.29 -4.25
N TYR A 67 -3.22 2.96 -3.12
CA TYR A 67 -4.08 4.06 -2.68
C TYR A 67 -3.24 5.26 -2.31
N SER A 68 -3.81 6.44 -2.38
CA SER A 68 -3.18 7.64 -1.85
C SER A 68 -4.13 8.41 -0.94
N ILE A 69 -3.55 9.18 -0.03
CA ILE A 69 -4.29 9.99 0.94
C ILE A 69 -3.47 11.22 1.30
N ASN A 70 -4.15 12.34 1.59
CA ASN A 70 -3.49 13.53 2.13
C ASN A 70 -2.96 13.26 3.54
N ILE A 71 -1.90 13.96 3.95
CA ILE A 71 -1.31 13.80 5.29
C ILE A 71 -2.25 14.23 6.42
N ASP A 72 -3.34 14.93 6.12
CA ASP A 72 -4.39 15.25 7.09
C ASP A 72 -5.50 14.19 7.17
N GLY A 73 -5.39 13.09 6.39
CA GLY A 73 -6.36 12.00 6.36
C GLY A 73 -7.53 12.20 5.39
N THR A 74 -7.55 13.28 4.63
CA THR A 74 -8.57 13.53 3.59
C THR A 74 -8.13 13.07 2.21
N GLY A 75 -9.03 13.05 1.25
CA GLY A 75 -8.71 12.82 -0.16
C GLY A 75 -8.21 11.41 -0.46
N LEU A 76 -8.76 10.41 0.20
CA LEU A 76 -8.46 9.00 -0.09
C LEU A 76 -8.84 8.67 -1.53
N GLU A 77 -7.90 8.08 -2.28
CA GLU A 77 -8.05 7.76 -3.69
C GLU A 77 -7.42 6.41 -4.01
N ARG A 78 -8.13 5.57 -4.77
CA ARG A 78 -7.60 4.32 -5.30
C ARG A 78 -6.87 4.61 -6.61
N ILE A 79 -5.62 4.14 -6.72
CA ILE A 79 -4.71 4.45 -7.84
C ILE A 79 -4.66 3.30 -8.84
N THR A 80 -4.58 2.05 -8.37
CA THR A 80 -4.58 0.88 -9.25
C THR A 80 -5.81 0.00 -9.02
N PHE A 81 -6.15 -0.82 -10.04
CA PHE A 81 -7.37 -1.63 -10.10
C PHE A 81 -7.05 -3.01 -10.65
N PHE A 82 -6.16 -3.72 -10.00
CA PHE A 82 -5.68 -5.01 -10.44
C PHE A 82 -6.23 -6.13 -9.54
N GLU A 83 -6.73 -7.22 -10.13
CA GLU A 83 -7.14 -8.42 -9.39
C GLU A 83 -5.89 -9.21 -9.00
N GLY A 84 -5.31 -8.90 -7.86
CA GLY A 84 -4.10 -9.49 -7.34
C GLY A 84 -3.42 -8.56 -6.35
N PHE A 85 -2.09 -8.52 -6.38
CA PHE A 85 -1.30 -7.75 -5.44
C PHE A 85 -0.53 -6.64 -6.14
N ASP A 86 -0.81 -5.39 -5.76
CA ASP A 86 0.02 -4.22 -6.01
C ASP A 86 0.46 -3.65 -4.66
N GLY A 87 1.75 -3.43 -4.46
CA GLY A 87 2.23 -2.96 -3.17
C GLY A 87 3.62 -2.34 -3.18
N PHE A 88 4.02 -1.84 -2.01
CA PHE A 88 5.33 -1.24 -1.76
C PHE A 88 5.72 -0.16 -2.78
N PRO A 89 4.87 0.84 -2.99
CA PRO A 89 5.16 1.91 -3.95
C PRO A 89 6.28 2.82 -3.46
N MET A 90 7.11 3.29 -4.39
CA MET A 90 8.15 4.28 -4.12
C MET A 90 8.25 5.25 -5.30
N PHE A 91 8.36 6.54 -5.02
CA PHE A 91 8.59 7.55 -6.05
C PHE A 91 10.08 7.77 -6.33
N SER A 92 10.40 8.11 -7.57
CA SER A 92 11.70 8.71 -7.86
C SER A 92 11.82 10.10 -7.19
N PRO A 93 13.05 10.55 -6.86
CA PRO A 93 13.23 11.86 -6.20
C PRO A 93 12.63 13.04 -6.96
N ASP A 94 12.61 12.98 -8.29
CA ASP A 94 12.02 14.02 -9.15
C ASP A 94 10.50 13.89 -9.31
N GLY A 95 9.89 12.84 -8.76
CA GLY A 95 8.46 12.60 -8.82
C GLY A 95 7.93 12.17 -10.19
N LYS A 96 8.79 11.86 -11.14
CA LYS A 96 8.38 11.50 -12.51
C LYS A 96 8.05 10.02 -12.68
N TYR A 97 8.55 9.18 -11.81
CA TYR A 97 8.38 7.73 -11.88
C TYR A 97 7.93 7.16 -10.55
N ILE A 98 7.22 6.06 -10.64
CA ILE A 98 6.86 5.21 -9.50
C ILE A 98 7.32 3.78 -9.78
N VAL A 99 7.91 3.14 -8.79
CA VAL A 99 8.18 1.70 -8.79
C VAL A 99 7.27 1.03 -7.75
N PHE A 100 6.75 -0.12 -8.08
CA PHE A 100 5.93 -0.90 -7.15
C PHE A 100 6.07 -2.39 -7.42
N ALA A 101 5.75 -3.20 -6.42
CA ALA A 101 5.72 -4.65 -6.55
C ALA A 101 4.34 -5.10 -7.00
N SER A 102 4.28 -6.09 -7.90
CA SER A 102 3.02 -6.64 -8.38
C SER A 102 3.18 -8.09 -8.83
N ASN A 103 2.13 -8.88 -8.67
CA ASN A 103 2.08 -10.23 -9.23
C ASN A 103 1.36 -10.31 -10.58
N ARG A 104 1.12 -9.13 -11.21
CA ARG A 104 0.63 -9.09 -12.60
C ARG A 104 1.64 -9.71 -13.56
N ASN A 105 1.14 -10.31 -14.65
CA ASN A 105 1.99 -10.90 -15.68
C ASN A 105 3.00 -11.93 -15.13
N GLN A 106 2.67 -12.59 -14.03
CA GLN A 106 3.54 -13.60 -13.44
C GLN A 106 3.76 -14.76 -14.43
N LYS A 107 5.01 -15.16 -14.61
CA LYS A 107 5.37 -16.32 -15.44
C LYS A 107 5.16 -17.63 -14.69
N LYS A 108 5.33 -17.61 -13.39
CA LYS A 108 5.12 -18.72 -12.48
C LYS A 108 4.20 -18.27 -11.34
N LYS A 109 3.25 -19.11 -10.95
CA LYS A 109 2.35 -18.83 -9.83
C LYS A 109 3.16 -18.50 -8.57
N GLY A 110 2.85 -17.35 -7.98
CA GLY A 110 3.52 -16.85 -6.78
C GLY A 110 4.63 -15.84 -7.04
N ASP A 111 4.99 -15.61 -8.31
CA ASP A 111 5.98 -14.59 -8.64
C ASP A 111 5.44 -13.19 -8.35
N THR A 112 6.28 -12.37 -7.77
CA THR A 112 6.06 -10.93 -7.61
C THR A 112 7.28 -10.21 -8.16
N ASN A 113 7.06 -9.25 -9.05
CA ASN A 113 8.12 -8.52 -9.73
C ASN A 113 7.98 -7.02 -9.50
N LEU A 114 9.01 -6.26 -9.86
CA LEU A 114 8.99 -4.81 -9.81
C LEU A 114 8.52 -4.26 -11.16
N PHE A 115 7.68 -3.25 -11.09
CA PHE A 115 7.16 -2.50 -12.23
C PHE A 115 7.50 -1.03 -12.08
N LEU A 116 7.90 -0.43 -13.17
CA LEU A 116 8.18 1.00 -13.26
C LEU A 116 7.13 1.65 -14.14
N ALA A 117 6.57 2.75 -13.69
CA ALA A 117 5.61 3.54 -14.45
C ALA A 117 5.96 5.03 -14.40
N GLU A 118 5.63 5.76 -15.47
CA GLU A 118 5.65 7.21 -15.44
C GLU A 118 4.50 7.71 -14.55
N TRP A 119 4.78 8.77 -13.80
CA TRP A 119 3.79 9.41 -12.94
C TRP A 119 3.46 10.80 -13.45
N ASN A 120 2.21 10.96 -13.90
CA ASN A 120 1.66 12.23 -14.36
C ASN A 120 0.58 12.68 -13.39
N TYR A 121 0.90 13.65 -12.56
CA TYR A 121 -0.03 14.12 -11.53
C TYR A 121 -0.20 15.64 -11.60
#